data_52e27c2a75c8dc9017bbe9dbcddda80f
#
_entry.id   52e27c2a75c8dc9017bbe9dbcddda80f
#
_cell.length_a   1.000
_cell.length_b   1.000
_cell.length_c   1.000
_cell.angle_alpha   90.00
_cell.angle_beta   90.00
_cell.angle_gamma   90.00
#
_symmetry.space_group_name_H-M   'P 1'
#
loop_
_entity.id
_entity.type
_entity.pdbx_description
1 polymer ?
#
loop_
_entity_poly.entity_id
_entity_poly.type
_entity_poly.pdbx_seq_one_letter_code
_entity_poly.pdbx_strand_id
1 'polypeptide(L)'
;MDKLINTFGISAKCTKLFEFSTVEELKEHYCEIAEARKQGKLLVIGRGSNLLPTGDYDGLVVRSRIMGRTLCRIGSLPTEGSPMLITSEYVQSGGRGRSCVCVGSGETVDDVIAWSLSQGLYGMENLSLIPGEVGASAVQNIGAYGVEAKDFIVCLHALDLETGEIVEITNEQCEYGYRQSRFKKDWKNRFIITDVTYQLGTTFTPHLDYGNIRKVLEEKGISCDVKDGQLTAQLLRDTIIDIRNAKLPDYEVEGNAGSFFMNPIVSKEKFAELIAKYPNMPYYPAADDKVKLPAGWLIDQCGWKGKTLGRAGVHDKQALVLVNKGGATGEEVVALCRQVQKDVLDRFGVEIHPEVNII
;
A
#
# COMPACT_ATOMS: atom_id res chain seq x y z
N MET A 1 20.14 20.68 -2.62
CA MET A 1 19.37 19.68 -1.88
C MET A 1 17.90 19.88 -2.20
N ASP A 2 17.24 18.82 -2.63
CA ASP A 2 15.83 18.84 -3.02
C ASP A 2 14.91 18.51 -1.84
N LYS A 3 13.61 18.84 -1.94
CA LYS A 3 12.64 18.48 -0.91
C LYS A 3 12.40 16.97 -0.92
N LEU A 4 12.51 16.31 0.23
CA LEU A 4 12.13 14.92 0.38
C LEU A 4 10.61 14.79 0.55
N ILE A 5 9.96 14.14 -0.42
CA ILE A 5 8.51 14.00 -0.50
C ILE A 5 8.03 13.03 0.59
N ASN A 6 7.11 13.48 1.44
CA ASN A 6 6.43 12.63 2.43
C ASN A 6 5.07 13.23 2.80
N THR A 7 4.11 12.37 3.12
CA THR A 7 2.75 12.78 3.53
C THR A 7 2.63 13.09 5.03
N PHE A 8 3.68 12.82 5.82
CA PHE A 8 3.72 13.27 7.23
C PHE A 8 3.88 14.78 7.38
N GLY A 9 4.22 15.50 6.30
CA GLY A 9 4.51 16.92 6.37
C GLY A 9 5.78 17.25 7.16
N ILE A 10 6.70 16.26 7.29
CA ILE A 10 8.01 16.48 7.91
C ILE A 10 8.88 17.27 6.94
N SER A 11 9.51 18.34 7.46
CA SER A 11 10.47 19.12 6.69
C SER A 11 11.79 18.38 6.63
N ALA A 12 12.06 17.74 5.50
CA ALA A 12 13.31 17.03 5.22
C ALA A 12 13.75 17.27 3.78
N LYS A 13 15.04 17.16 3.52
CA LYS A 13 15.66 17.31 2.20
C LYS A 13 16.41 16.04 1.82
N CYS A 14 16.70 15.87 0.53
CA CYS A 14 17.61 14.85 0.01
C CYS A 14 18.72 15.53 -0.81
N THR A 15 19.82 14.82 -1.05
CA THR A 15 20.90 15.36 -1.87
C THR A 15 20.41 15.66 -3.28
N LYS A 16 19.67 14.71 -3.89
CA LYS A 16 19.05 14.86 -5.21
C LYS A 16 17.77 14.05 -5.29
N LEU A 17 16.72 14.64 -5.89
CA LEU A 17 15.49 13.94 -6.30
C LEU A 17 15.52 13.80 -7.82
N PHE A 18 15.47 12.56 -8.30
CA PHE A 18 15.33 12.24 -9.71
C PHE A 18 13.94 11.64 -9.96
N GLU A 19 13.13 12.34 -10.74
CA GLU A 19 11.85 11.84 -11.24
C GLU A 19 12.01 11.53 -12.74
N PHE A 20 11.50 10.38 -13.18
CA PHE A 20 11.56 9.93 -14.56
C PHE A 20 10.17 9.58 -15.08
N SER A 21 9.90 9.88 -16.34
CA SER A 21 8.60 9.71 -16.99
C SER A 21 8.60 8.63 -18.08
N THR A 22 9.78 8.13 -18.46
CA THR A 22 9.93 7.05 -19.46
C THR A 22 10.99 6.04 -19.00
N VAL A 23 10.95 4.85 -19.59
CA VAL A 23 11.96 3.80 -19.36
C VAL A 23 13.33 4.24 -19.92
N GLU A 24 13.33 4.96 -21.04
CA GLU A 24 14.53 5.49 -21.68
C GLU A 24 15.24 6.46 -20.74
N GLU A 25 14.50 7.43 -20.18
CA GLU A 25 15.03 8.39 -19.21
C GLU A 25 15.61 7.69 -17.97
N LEU A 26 14.91 6.66 -17.46
CA LEU A 26 15.43 5.84 -16.36
C LEU A 26 16.75 5.13 -16.73
N LYS A 27 16.84 4.55 -17.95
CA LYS A 27 18.04 3.87 -18.43
C LYS A 27 19.21 4.82 -18.64
N GLU A 28 18.98 6.03 -19.11
CA GLU A 28 20.02 7.06 -19.27
C GLU A 28 20.70 7.39 -17.92
N HIS A 29 19.97 7.30 -16.81
CA HIS A 29 20.47 7.57 -15.46
C HIS A 29 20.92 6.30 -14.70
N TYR A 30 20.93 5.14 -15.36
CA TYR A 30 21.28 3.86 -14.72
C TYR A 30 22.60 3.89 -13.97
N CYS A 31 23.67 4.43 -14.56
CA CYS A 31 24.99 4.44 -13.93
C CYS A 31 24.99 5.23 -12.60
N GLU A 32 24.33 6.38 -12.57
CA GLU A 32 24.20 7.21 -11.36
C GLU A 32 23.42 6.47 -10.28
N ILE A 33 22.29 5.86 -10.66
CA ILE A 33 21.41 5.13 -9.75
C ILE A 33 22.10 3.89 -9.18
N ALA A 34 22.77 3.12 -10.04
CA ALA A 34 23.52 1.92 -9.63
C ALA A 34 24.69 2.27 -8.70
N GLU A 35 25.37 3.39 -8.92
CA GLU A 35 26.43 3.86 -8.03
C GLU A 35 25.87 4.31 -6.67
N ALA A 36 24.75 5.07 -6.65
CA ALA A 36 24.08 5.44 -5.42
C ALA A 36 23.63 4.20 -4.61
N ARG A 37 23.13 3.16 -5.31
CA ARG A 37 22.80 1.85 -4.69
C ARG A 37 24.03 1.20 -4.04
N LYS A 38 25.17 1.12 -4.75
CA LYS A 38 26.41 0.52 -4.23
C LYS A 38 26.91 1.23 -2.98
N GLN A 39 26.73 2.54 -2.92
CA GLN A 39 27.09 3.37 -1.78
C GLN A 39 26.08 3.30 -0.62
N GLY A 40 24.96 2.58 -0.77
CA GLY A 40 23.89 2.55 0.22
C GLY A 40 23.09 3.87 0.32
N LYS A 41 23.19 4.73 -0.70
CA LYS A 41 22.60 6.08 -0.76
C LYS A 41 21.47 6.19 -1.78
N LEU A 42 20.80 5.08 -2.10
CA LEU A 42 19.63 5.03 -2.97
C LEU A 42 18.34 4.84 -2.16
N LEU A 43 17.37 5.68 -2.43
CA LEU A 43 15.99 5.53 -1.92
C LEU A 43 15.00 5.63 -3.07
N VAL A 44 14.26 4.54 -3.33
CA VAL A 44 13.18 4.52 -4.33
C VAL A 44 11.86 4.74 -3.62
N ILE A 45 11.11 5.75 -4.02
CA ILE A 45 9.83 6.13 -3.40
C ILE A 45 8.71 6.28 -4.44
N GLY A 46 7.47 6.23 -3.95
CA GLY A 46 6.31 6.80 -4.64
C GLY A 46 6.01 8.20 -4.09
N ARG A 47 4.74 8.47 -3.80
CA ARG A 47 4.29 9.76 -3.22
C ARG A 47 4.76 10.01 -1.77
N GLY A 48 5.55 9.11 -1.18
CA GLY A 48 5.99 9.23 0.21
C GLY A 48 4.88 8.96 1.24
N SER A 49 3.80 8.28 0.83
CA SER A 49 2.64 8.01 1.69
C SER A 49 2.88 6.89 2.72
N ASN A 50 4.03 6.24 2.69
CA ASN A 50 4.47 5.24 3.66
C ASN A 50 5.91 5.50 4.13
N LEU A 51 6.27 6.78 4.31
CA LEU A 51 7.61 7.23 4.63
C LEU A 51 7.60 8.20 5.81
N LEU A 52 8.48 7.99 6.77
CA LEU A 52 8.78 8.90 7.88
C LEU A 52 10.25 9.28 7.84
N PRO A 53 10.62 10.48 7.36
CA PRO A 53 11.97 10.99 7.49
C PRO A 53 12.26 11.40 8.94
N THR A 54 13.41 10.99 9.48
CA THR A 54 13.90 11.45 10.80
C THR A 54 14.88 12.62 10.68
N GLY A 55 15.37 12.87 9.46
CA GLY A 55 16.27 13.97 9.13
C GLY A 55 16.39 14.12 7.62
N ASP A 56 17.38 14.88 7.18
CA ASP A 56 17.75 14.99 5.77
C ASP A 56 18.38 13.67 5.28
N TYR A 57 18.06 13.27 4.05
CA TYR A 57 18.59 12.05 3.43
C TYR A 57 19.82 12.38 2.58
N ASP A 58 21.00 11.89 3.00
CA ASP A 58 22.25 12.05 2.24
C ASP A 58 22.34 11.04 1.10
N GLY A 59 21.52 11.23 0.06
CA GLY A 59 21.51 10.31 -1.07
C GLY A 59 20.61 10.73 -2.21
N LEU A 60 20.58 9.86 -3.23
CA LEU A 60 19.70 9.96 -4.39
C LEU A 60 18.33 9.36 -4.07
N VAL A 61 17.30 10.15 -4.26
CA VAL A 61 15.90 9.70 -4.21
C VAL A 61 15.39 9.56 -5.63
N VAL A 62 14.80 8.41 -5.96
CA VAL A 62 14.27 8.11 -7.29
C VAL A 62 12.78 7.86 -7.21
N ARG A 63 12.02 8.50 -8.12
CA ARG A 63 10.56 8.34 -8.20
C ARG A 63 10.10 8.19 -9.63
N SER A 64 9.24 7.21 -9.87
CA SER A 64 8.58 7.04 -11.17
C SER A 64 7.44 8.04 -11.37
N ARG A 65 7.41 8.60 -12.58
CA ARG A 65 6.28 9.38 -13.12
C ARG A 65 5.77 8.74 -14.41
N ILE A 66 6.08 7.47 -14.66
CA ILE A 66 5.53 6.75 -15.81
C ILE A 66 4.03 6.61 -15.61
N MET A 67 3.30 7.27 -16.48
CA MET A 67 1.83 7.28 -16.50
C MET A 67 1.33 6.41 -17.65
N GLY A 68 0.04 6.10 -17.65
CA GLY A 68 -0.64 5.40 -18.71
C GLY A 68 -1.31 4.11 -18.26
N ARG A 69 -2.41 3.78 -18.91
CA ARG A 69 -3.29 2.62 -18.62
C ARG A 69 -3.68 2.01 -19.95
N THR A 70 -3.25 0.77 -20.20
CA THR A 70 -3.50 0.09 -21.47
C THR A 70 -4.21 -1.23 -21.24
N LEU A 71 -5.35 -1.41 -21.92
CA LEU A 71 -6.05 -2.69 -21.96
C LEU A 71 -5.26 -3.67 -22.83
N CYS A 72 -4.86 -4.77 -22.24
CA CYS A 72 -4.21 -5.86 -22.96
C CYS A 72 -5.29 -6.79 -23.53
N ARG A 73 -5.50 -6.75 -24.86
CA ARG A 73 -6.40 -7.69 -25.53
C ARG A 73 -5.65 -8.97 -25.86
N ILE A 74 -6.29 -10.10 -25.62
CA ILE A 74 -5.77 -11.40 -26.05
C ILE A 74 -5.49 -11.35 -27.55
N GLY A 75 -4.22 -11.59 -27.94
CA GLY A 75 -3.78 -11.65 -29.34
C GLY A 75 -3.37 -10.34 -30.01
N SER A 76 -3.31 -9.22 -29.31
CA SER A 76 -2.75 -7.98 -29.85
C SER A 76 -1.37 -7.71 -29.23
N LEU A 77 -0.35 -7.67 -30.08
CA LEU A 77 0.95 -7.09 -29.71
C LEU A 77 0.78 -5.59 -29.42
N PRO A 78 1.59 -5.01 -28.50
CA PRO A 78 1.61 -3.56 -28.30
C PRO A 78 1.90 -2.88 -29.66
N THR A 79 1.17 -1.83 -29.96
CA THR A 79 1.49 -0.98 -31.12
C THR A 79 2.83 -0.27 -30.89
N GLU A 80 3.68 -0.17 -31.92
CA GLU A 80 4.91 0.63 -31.87
C GLU A 80 4.61 2.01 -31.28
N GLY A 81 5.39 2.38 -30.24
CA GLY A 81 5.20 3.65 -29.51
C GLY A 81 4.46 3.53 -28.17
N SER A 82 3.99 2.34 -27.76
CA SER A 82 3.50 2.14 -26.40
C SER A 82 4.69 2.09 -25.42
N PRO A 83 4.70 2.90 -24.35
CA PRO A 83 5.81 2.91 -23.38
C PRO A 83 5.94 1.64 -22.55
N MET A 84 5.10 0.64 -22.78
CA MET A 84 4.98 -0.58 -21.98
C MET A 84 5.25 -1.82 -22.81
N LEU A 85 6.25 -2.59 -22.40
CA LEU A 85 6.54 -3.92 -22.94
C LEU A 85 5.53 -4.92 -22.37
N ILE A 86 4.65 -5.47 -23.22
CA ILE A 86 3.74 -6.56 -22.83
C ILE A 86 4.22 -7.82 -23.53
N THR A 87 4.68 -8.80 -22.78
CA THR A 87 5.04 -10.09 -23.36
C THR A 87 3.78 -10.94 -23.60
N SER A 88 3.72 -11.61 -24.76
CA SER A 88 2.52 -12.27 -25.30
C SER A 88 2.03 -13.48 -24.52
N GLU A 89 2.83 -14.06 -23.63
CA GLU A 89 2.51 -15.32 -22.96
C GLU A 89 1.41 -15.19 -21.90
N TYR A 90 1.37 -14.07 -21.17
CA TYR A 90 0.37 -13.87 -20.10
C TYR A 90 -1.00 -13.38 -20.58
N VAL A 91 -1.05 -12.73 -21.73
CA VAL A 91 -2.31 -12.29 -22.35
C VAL A 91 -3.19 -13.50 -22.75
N GLN A 92 -2.58 -14.68 -22.98
CA GLN A 92 -3.30 -15.91 -23.34
C GLN A 92 -3.96 -16.62 -22.15
N SER A 93 -3.56 -16.35 -20.90
CA SER A 93 -4.09 -17.03 -19.71
C SER A 93 -5.38 -16.39 -19.16
N GLY A 94 -5.86 -15.29 -19.72
CA GLY A 94 -7.13 -14.69 -19.37
C GLY A 94 -8.30 -15.61 -19.69
N GLY A 95 -8.74 -16.41 -18.70
CA GLY A 95 -9.95 -17.21 -18.82
C GLY A 95 -11.17 -16.33 -19.16
N ARG A 96 -12.25 -16.93 -19.67
CA ARG A 96 -13.52 -16.21 -19.95
C ARG A 96 -13.91 -15.36 -18.73
N GLY A 97 -14.16 -14.06 -18.94
CA GLY A 97 -14.59 -13.12 -17.90
C GLY A 97 -13.46 -12.36 -17.17
N ARG A 98 -12.24 -12.32 -17.71
CA ARG A 98 -11.13 -11.52 -17.18
C ARG A 98 -10.43 -10.73 -18.29
N SER A 99 -9.86 -9.57 -17.91
CA SER A 99 -9.05 -8.73 -18.79
C SER A 99 -7.79 -8.27 -18.06
N CYS A 100 -6.69 -8.14 -18.78
CA CYS A 100 -5.45 -7.61 -18.26
C CYS A 100 -5.33 -6.11 -18.56
N VAL A 101 -4.79 -5.37 -17.61
CA VAL A 101 -4.51 -3.94 -17.71
C VAL A 101 -3.06 -3.70 -17.31
N CYS A 102 -2.26 -3.15 -18.20
CA CYS A 102 -0.92 -2.70 -17.89
C CYS A 102 -0.97 -1.21 -17.47
N VAL A 103 -0.33 -0.88 -16.36
CA VAL A 103 -0.44 0.43 -15.69
C VAL A 103 0.94 0.94 -15.33
N GLY A 104 1.26 2.16 -15.73
CA GLY A 104 2.51 2.83 -15.38
C GLY A 104 2.68 2.98 -13.87
N SER A 105 3.90 2.78 -13.38
CA SER A 105 4.20 2.74 -11.95
C SER A 105 3.98 4.06 -11.21
N GLY A 106 3.92 5.20 -11.93
CA GLY A 106 3.62 6.53 -11.39
C GLY A 106 2.13 6.86 -11.26
N GLU A 107 1.24 6.01 -11.82
CA GLU A 107 -0.22 6.18 -11.66
C GLU A 107 -0.63 6.01 -10.19
N THR A 108 -1.67 6.73 -9.75
CA THR A 108 -2.23 6.48 -8.42
C THR A 108 -3.16 5.27 -8.45
N VAL A 109 -3.10 4.46 -7.40
CA VAL A 109 -3.95 3.26 -7.31
C VAL A 109 -5.43 3.61 -7.36
N ASP A 110 -5.84 4.68 -6.68
CA ASP A 110 -7.24 5.11 -6.64
C ASP A 110 -7.78 5.57 -7.99
N ASP A 111 -6.95 6.29 -8.79
CA ASP A 111 -7.31 6.70 -10.15
C ASP A 111 -7.41 5.48 -11.09
N VAL A 112 -6.54 4.48 -10.90
CA VAL A 112 -6.60 3.22 -11.65
C VAL A 112 -7.90 2.47 -11.35
N ILE A 113 -8.31 2.40 -10.08
CA ILE A 113 -9.58 1.77 -9.69
C ILE A 113 -10.76 2.50 -10.32
N ALA A 114 -10.83 3.83 -10.20
CA ALA A 114 -11.91 4.62 -10.79
C ALA A 114 -11.99 4.42 -12.32
N TRP A 115 -10.85 4.44 -12.98
CA TRP A 115 -10.76 4.20 -14.42
C TRP A 115 -11.18 2.77 -14.78
N SER A 116 -10.73 1.74 -14.03
CA SER A 116 -11.10 0.34 -14.27
C SER A 116 -12.61 0.16 -14.24
N LEU A 117 -13.30 0.74 -13.26
CA LEU A 117 -14.76 0.69 -13.16
C LEU A 117 -15.43 1.33 -14.39
N SER A 118 -14.89 2.45 -14.89
CA SER A 118 -15.39 3.09 -16.11
C SER A 118 -15.24 2.21 -17.36
N GLN A 119 -14.31 1.27 -17.35
CA GLN A 119 -14.09 0.28 -18.42
C GLN A 119 -14.88 -1.02 -18.20
N GLY A 120 -15.70 -1.14 -17.15
CA GLY A 120 -16.41 -2.37 -16.80
C GLY A 120 -15.48 -3.47 -16.26
N LEU A 121 -14.39 -3.08 -15.59
CA LEU A 121 -13.41 -3.97 -15.00
C LEU A 121 -13.43 -3.86 -13.47
N TYR A 122 -13.52 -5.00 -12.79
CA TYR A 122 -13.87 -5.10 -11.38
C TYR A 122 -12.86 -5.93 -10.58
N GLY A 123 -12.88 -5.72 -9.26
CA GLY A 123 -12.16 -6.51 -8.26
C GLY A 123 -11.36 -5.65 -7.27
N MET A 124 -10.84 -4.51 -7.70
CA MET A 124 -9.97 -3.66 -6.87
C MET A 124 -10.75 -2.63 -6.02
N GLU A 125 -12.08 -2.64 -5.99
CA GLU A 125 -12.93 -1.64 -5.34
C GLU A 125 -12.56 -1.44 -3.85
N ASN A 126 -12.21 -2.54 -3.16
CA ASN A 126 -11.84 -2.53 -1.75
C ASN A 126 -10.52 -1.77 -1.46
N LEU A 127 -9.69 -1.54 -2.47
CA LEU A 127 -8.44 -0.78 -2.35
C LEU A 127 -8.63 0.74 -2.59
N SER A 128 -9.87 1.20 -2.78
CA SER A 128 -10.19 2.61 -3.05
C SER A 128 -9.67 3.54 -1.96
N LEU A 129 -9.26 4.74 -2.39
CA LEU A 129 -8.72 5.80 -1.53
C LEU A 129 -7.45 5.40 -0.76
N ILE A 130 -6.72 4.35 -1.16
CA ILE A 130 -5.38 4.11 -0.61
C ILE A 130 -4.42 5.10 -1.27
N PRO A 131 -3.76 5.98 -0.50
CA PRO A 131 -2.83 6.95 -1.05
C PRO A 131 -1.53 6.24 -1.45
N GLY A 132 -1.25 6.12 -2.72
CA GLY A 132 -0.02 5.48 -3.19
C GLY A 132 -0.01 5.31 -4.69
N GLU A 133 1.19 5.18 -5.23
CA GLU A 133 1.43 4.91 -6.65
C GLU A 133 1.52 3.41 -6.90
N VAL A 134 1.20 3.01 -8.11
CA VAL A 134 1.12 1.62 -8.57
C VAL A 134 2.42 0.85 -8.29
N GLY A 135 3.59 1.39 -8.65
CA GLY A 135 4.86 0.72 -8.37
C GLY A 135 5.11 0.50 -6.88
N ALA A 136 4.88 1.52 -6.04
CA ALA A 136 5.02 1.41 -4.59
C ALA A 136 3.99 0.44 -3.97
N SER A 137 2.79 0.37 -4.56
CA SER A 137 1.74 -0.55 -4.12
C SER A 137 2.12 -2.01 -4.31
N ALA A 138 2.81 -2.32 -5.41
CA ALA A 138 3.33 -3.65 -5.69
C ALA A 138 4.47 -4.02 -4.70
N VAL A 139 5.37 -3.09 -4.38
CA VAL A 139 6.43 -3.32 -3.38
C VAL A 139 5.85 -3.65 -2.01
N GLN A 140 4.83 -2.90 -1.58
CA GLN A 140 4.23 -3.00 -0.25
C GLN A 140 3.20 -4.13 -0.13
N ASN A 141 2.71 -4.70 -1.26
CA ASN A 141 1.52 -5.52 -1.30
C ASN A 141 0.37 -4.84 -0.53
N ILE A 142 -0.02 -3.65 -1.00
CA ILE A 142 -1.08 -2.89 -0.32
C ILE A 142 -2.35 -3.73 -0.21
N GLY A 143 -3.13 -3.48 0.83
CA GLY A 143 -4.39 -4.19 1.01
C GLY A 143 -5.30 -3.50 2.01
N ALA A 144 -6.58 -3.61 1.75
CA ALA A 144 -7.65 -3.12 2.59
C ALA A 144 -8.90 -3.98 2.43
N TYR A 145 -9.70 -4.07 3.47
CA TYR A 145 -11.01 -4.73 3.46
C TYR A 145 -10.99 -6.16 2.86
N GLY A 146 -9.97 -6.95 3.23
CA GLY A 146 -9.86 -8.35 2.85
C GLY A 146 -9.24 -8.62 1.47
N VAL A 147 -8.80 -7.61 0.76
CA VAL A 147 -8.23 -7.67 -0.59
C VAL A 147 -6.81 -7.12 -0.58
N GLU A 148 -5.89 -7.71 -1.32
CA GLU A 148 -4.51 -7.29 -1.45
C GLU A 148 -4.11 -7.08 -2.93
N ALA A 149 -3.12 -6.24 -3.21
CA ALA A 149 -2.65 -5.99 -4.58
C ALA A 149 -2.21 -7.26 -5.31
N LYS A 150 -1.58 -8.19 -4.60
CA LYS A 150 -1.16 -9.50 -5.14
C LYS A 150 -2.29 -10.32 -5.75
N ASP A 151 -3.54 -10.10 -5.30
CA ASP A 151 -4.70 -10.86 -5.78
C ASP A 151 -5.03 -10.51 -7.25
N PHE A 152 -4.49 -9.40 -7.74
CA PHE A 152 -4.72 -8.90 -9.10
C PHE A 152 -3.44 -8.83 -9.94
N ILE A 153 -2.27 -8.67 -9.33
CA ILE A 153 -0.99 -8.57 -10.06
C ILE A 153 -0.72 -9.89 -10.79
N VAL A 154 -0.46 -9.80 -12.09
CA VAL A 154 0.01 -10.93 -12.92
C VAL A 154 1.53 -10.92 -13.00
N CYS A 155 2.08 -9.78 -13.44
CA CYS A 155 3.50 -9.53 -13.55
C CYS A 155 3.76 -8.02 -13.44
N LEU A 156 5.00 -7.66 -13.40
CA LEU A 156 5.46 -6.27 -13.47
C LEU A 156 6.79 -6.21 -14.23
N HIS A 157 7.12 -5.04 -14.79
CA HIS A 157 8.43 -4.78 -15.34
C HIS A 157 9.21 -3.87 -14.41
N ALA A 158 10.52 -4.10 -14.36
CA ALA A 158 11.41 -3.31 -13.54
C ALA A 158 12.81 -3.23 -14.14
N LEU A 159 13.49 -2.09 -13.94
CA LEU A 159 14.91 -1.99 -14.18
C LEU A 159 15.66 -2.75 -13.08
N ASP A 160 16.43 -3.76 -13.46
CA ASP A 160 17.35 -4.45 -12.54
C ASP A 160 18.65 -3.65 -12.45
N LEU A 161 18.93 -3.12 -11.26
CA LEU A 161 20.12 -2.31 -10.99
C LEU A 161 21.43 -3.14 -10.90
N GLU A 162 21.37 -4.46 -11.04
CA GLU A 162 22.55 -5.32 -11.17
C GLU A 162 22.98 -5.48 -12.62
N THR A 163 22.03 -5.54 -13.54
CA THR A 163 22.29 -5.80 -14.96
C THR A 163 22.11 -4.57 -15.87
N GLY A 164 21.29 -3.59 -15.45
CA GLY A 164 20.88 -2.45 -16.27
C GLY A 164 19.75 -2.77 -17.26
N GLU A 165 19.18 -3.98 -17.20
CA GLU A 165 18.15 -4.42 -18.11
C GLU A 165 16.76 -4.29 -17.50
N ILE A 166 15.76 -4.10 -18.37
CA ILE A 166 14.36 -4.25 -17.96
C ILE A 166 14.02 -5.73 -17.95
N VAL A 167 13.51 -6.17 -16.81
CA VAL A 167 13.11 -7.58 -16.59
C VAL A 167 11.64 -7.67 -16.27
N GLU A 168 10.98 -8.73 -16.74
CA GLU A 168 9.65 -9.11 -16.28
C GLU A 168 9.76 -9.95 -15.01
N ILE A 169 8.93 -9.65 -14.03
CA ILE A 169 8.88 -10.34 -12.74
C ILE A 169 7.44 -10.79 -12.52
N THR A 170 7.23 -12.10 -12.34
CA THR A 170 5.90 -12.67 -12.13
C THR A 170 5.41 -12.46 -10.70
N ASN A 171 4.11 -12.59 -10.49
CA ASN A 171 3.51 -12.56 -9.14
C ASN A 171 4.17 -13.58 -8.20
N GLU A 172 4.40 -14.82 -8.68
CA GLU A 172 5.03 -15.89 -7.89
C GLU A 172 6.44 -15.51 -7.43
N GLN A 173 7.24 -14.92 -8.33
CA GLN A 173 8.59 -14.48 -8.01
C GLN A 173 8.64 -13.40 -6.94
N CYS A 174 7.58 -12.58 -6.82
CA CYS A 174 7.49 -11.55 -5.80
C CYS A 174 7.32 -12.08 -4.37
N GLU A 175 6.93 -13.35 -4.19
CA GLU A 175 6.72 -14.01 -2.89
C GLU A 175 5.90 -13.14 -1.91
N TYR A 176 4.76 -12.66 -2.38
CA TYR A 176 3.90 -11.78 -1.60
C TYR A 176 3.38 -12.41 -0.32
N GLY A 177 3.41 -11.65 0.76
CA GLY A 177 2.78 -11.94 2.03
C GLY A 177 2.07 -10.72 2.60
N TYR A 178 1.50 -10.83 3.79
CA TYR A 178 0.85 -9.71 4.47
C TYR A 178 1.83 -8.54 4.66
N ARG A 179 1.66 -7.45 3.90
CA ARG A 179 2.55 -6.27 3.87
C ARG A 179 4.00 -6.60 3.54
N GLN A 180 4.24 -7.70 2.83
CA GLN A 180 5.56 -8.22 2.49
C GLN A 180 5.65 -8.60 1.03
N SER A 181 6.85 -8.42 0.48
CA SER A 181 7.29 -8.94 -0.81
C SER A 181 8.81 -9.12 -0.79
N ARG A 182 9.39 -9.74 -1.81
CA ARG A 182 10.85 -9.81 -1.97
C ARG A 182 11.49 -8.43 -2.14
N PHE A 183 10.77 -7.45 -2.68
CA PHE A 183 11.25 -6.06 -2.77
C PHE A 183 11.54 -5.42 -1.40
N LYS A 184 10.96 -5.95 -0.33
CA LYS A 184 11.24 -5.51 1.06
C LYS A 184 12.29 -6.37 1.77
N LYS A 185 12.77 -7.45 1.15
CA LYS A 185 13.73 -8.42 1.67
C LYS A 185 15.02 -8.42 0.84
N ASP A 186 15.31 -9.57 0.22
CA ASP A 186 16.50 -9.82 -0.59
C ASP A 186 16.60 -8.96 -1.87
N TRP A 187 15.49 -8.44 -2.37
CA TRP A 187 15.43 -7.52 -3.51
C TRP A 187 15.41 -6.04 -3.13
N LYS A 188 15.63 -5.72 -1.85
CA LYS A 188 15.61 -4.32 -1.40
C LYS A 188 16.61 -3.47 -2.20
N ASN A 189 16.11 -2.38 -2.78
CA ASN A 189 16.87 -1.45 -3.63
C ASN A 189 17.52 -2.09 -4.87
N ARG A 190 17.08 -3.27 -5.32
CA ARG A 190 17.58 -3.89 -6.55
C ARG A 190 16.80 -3.46 -7.77
N PHE A 191 15.49 -3.34 -7.65
CA PHE A 191 14.58 -3.10 -8.77
C PHE A 191 13.89 -1.75 -8.67
N ILE A 192 13.73 -1.08 -9.83
CA ILE A 192 12.87 0.09 -9.99
C ILE A 192 11.72 -0.30 -10.92
N ILE A 193 10.52 -0.43 -10.37
CA ILE A 193 9.32 -0.85 -11.11
C ILE A 193 8.91 0.24 -12.09
N THR A 194 8.66 -0.14 -13.35
CA THR A 194 8.23 0.75 -14.43
C THR A 194 6.73 0.66 -14.71
N ASP A 195 6.18 -0.53 -14.60
CA ASP A 195 4.75 -0.79 -14.78
C ASP A 195 4.31 -2.05 -14.03
N VAL A 196 2.99 -2.21 -13.87
CA VAL A 196 2.37 -3.39 -13.25
C VAL A 196 1.19 -3.82 -14.10
N THR A 197 1.12 -5.11 -14.43
CA THR A 197 0.00 -5.73 -15.13
C THR A 197 -0.96 -6.37 -14.13
N TYR A 198 -2.19 -5.87 -14.11
CA TYR A 198 -3.29 -6.41 -13.30
C TYR A 198 -4.23 -7.26 -14.15
N GLN A 199 -4.76 -8.33 -13.57
CA GLN A 199 -5.88 -9.10 -14.13
C GLN A 199 -7.17 -8.80 -13.36
N LEU A 200 -8.16 -8.24 -14.03
CA LEU A 200 -9.43 -7.80 -13.48
C LEU A 200 -10.61 -8.59 -14.06
N GLY A 201 -11.69 -8.71 -13.25
CA GLY A 201 -12.92 -9.37 -13.66
C GLY A 201 -13.75 -8.49 -14.60
N THR A 202 -14.50 -9.08 -15.53
CA THR A 202 -15.52 -8.40 -16.35
C THR A 202 -16.94 -8.57 -15.77
N THR A 203 -17.04 -9.27 -14.63
CA THR A 203 -18.27 -9.41 -13.86
C THR A 203 -18.00 -8.93 -12.43
N PHE A 204 -18.86 -8.06 -11.93
CA PHE A 204 -18.74 -7.53 -10.57
C PHE A 204 -19.06 -8.62 -9.54
N THR A 205 -18.10 -8.89 -8.66
CA THR A 205 -18.21 -9.82 -7.53
C THR A 205 -17.70 -9.11 -6.28
N PRO A 206 -18.59 -8.56 -5.42
CA PRO A 206 -18.18 -7.73 -4.29
C PRO A 206 -17.55 -8.54 -3.16
N HIS A 207 -16.52 -7.98 -2.53
CA HIS A 207 -15.92 -8.49 -1.30
C HIS A 207 -16.47 -7.69 -0.10
N LEU A 208 -17.44 -8.26 0.66
CA LEU A 208 -18.18 -7.55 1.70
C LEU A 208 -17.90 -8.07 3.12
N ASP A 209 -17.14 -9.16 3.26
CA ASP A 209 -17.06 -9.91 4.53
C ASP A 209 -15.99 -9.36 5.49
N TYR A 210 -15.29 -8.30 5.11
CA TYR A 210 -14.27 -7.68 5.95
C TYR A 210 -14.70 -6.29 6.45
N GLY A 211 -14.49 -6.06 7.74
CA GLY A 211 -14.81 -4.78 8.37
C GLY A 211 -16.32 -4.58 8.55
N ASN A 212 -16.77 -3.34 8.35
CA ASN A 212 -18.18 -2.94 8.54
C ASN A 212 -18.89 -2.60 7.22
N ILE A 213 -18.39 -3.06 6.07
CA ILE A 213 -18.97 -2.72 4.75
C ILE A 213 -20.45 -3.15 4.68
N ARG A 214 -20.76 -4.43 5.00
CA ARG A 214 -22.15 -4.93 5.01
C ARG A 214 -23.05 -4.08 5.88
N LYS A 215 -22.62 -3.82 7.11
CA LYS A 215 -23.38 -3.03 8.05
C LYS A 215 -23.70 -1.63 7.51
N VAL A 216 -22.72 -0.96 6.92
CA VAL A 216 -22.93 0.38 6.34
C VAL A 216 -23.87 0.34 5.13
N LEU A 217 -23.80 -0.69 4.29
CA LEU A 217 -24.72 -0.88 3.17
C LEU A 217 -26.14 -1.11 3.68
N GLU A 218 -26.32 -1.99 4.66
CA GLU A 218 -27.62 -2.28 5.30
C GLU A 218 -28.22 -1.04 5.97
N GLU A 219 -27.41 -0.25 6.70
CA GLU A 219 -27.82 1.03 7.30
C GLU A 219 -28.28 2.06 6.25
N LYS A 220 -27.72 1.99 5.03
CA LYS A 220 -28.18 2.79 3.88
C LYS A 220 -29.39 2.18 3.15
N GLY A 221 -29.92 1.03 3.60
CA GLY A 221 -31.03 0.32 2.98
C GLY A 221 -30.66 -0.36 1.66
N ILE A 222 -29.38 -0.67 1.43
CA ILE A 222 -28.88 -1.28 0.20
C ILE A 222 -28.73 -2.78 0.41
N SER A 223 -29.37 -3.59 -0.44
CA SER A 223 -29.20 -5.04 -0.45
C SER A 223 -27.78 -5.43 -0.82
N CYS A 224 -27.20 -6.34 -0.04
CA CYS A 224 -25.88 -6.93 -0.34
C CYS A 224 -25.95 -8.06 -1.38
N ASP A 225 -27.13 -8.45 -1.85
CA ASP A 225 -27.29 -9.40 -2.96
C ASP A 225 -27.16 -8.65 -4.30
N VAL A 226 -26.15 -9.00 -5.07
CA VAL A 226 -25.90 -8.38 -6.39
C VAL A 226 -27.07 -8.63 -7.36
N LYS A 227 -27.83 -9.69 -7.16
CA LYS A 227 -28.98 -10.06 -8.01
C LYS A 227 -30.12 -9.04 -7.94
N ASP A 228 -30.23 -8.33 -6.81
CA ASP A 228 -31.25 -7.29 -6.62
C ASP A 228 -30.94 -6.02 -7.44
N GLY A 229 -29.75 -5.93 -8.04
CA GLY A 229 -29.33 -4.80 -8.87
C GLY A 229 -29.08 -3.49 -8.11
N GLN A 230 -29.20 -3.48 -6.77
CA GLN A 230 -28.99 -2.29 -5.97
C GLN A 230 -27.50 -2.01 -5.72
N LEU A 231 -26.71 -3.07 -5.46
CA LEU A 231 -25.29 -2.95 -5.22
C LEU A 231 -24.50 -2.97 -6.54
N THR A 232 -23.90 -1.84 -6.87
CA THR A 232 -22.98 -1.71 -8.01
C THR A 232 -21.54 -1.58 -7.52
N ALA A 233 -20.58 -1.81 -8.40
CA ALA A 233 -19.15 -1.62 -8.08
C ALA A 233 -18.83 -0.16 -7.71
N GLN A 234 -19.45 0.81 -8.39
CA GLN A 234 -19.30 2.22 -8.04
C GLN A 234 -19.86 2.51 -6.64
N LEU A 235 -21.03 1.97 -6.30
CA LEU A 235 -21.63 2.17 -4.98
C LEU A 235 -20.79 1.53 -3.86
N LEU A 236 -20.19 0.36 -4.13
CA LEU A 236 -19.24 -0.26 -3.19
C LEU A 236 -18.01 0.65 -3.00
N ARG A 237 -17.42 1.14 -4.09
CA ARG A 237 -16.30 2.09 -4.04
C ARG A 237 -16.63 3.31 -3.21
N ASP A 238 -17.77 3.97 -3.48
CA ASP A 238 -18.21 5.18 -2.77
C ASP A 238 -18.42 4.89 -1.28
N THR A 239 -19.01 3.75 -0.95
CA THR A 239 -19.20 3.32 0.44
C THR A 239 -17.87 3.12 1.16
N ILE A 240 -16.86 2.54 0.49
CA ILE A 240 -15.52 2.36 1.06
C ILE A 240 -14.84 3.71 1.27
N ILE A 241 -14.97 4.63 0.33
CA ILE A 241 -14.46 6.00 0.44
C ILE A 241 -15.09 6.71 1.65
N ASP A 242 -16.41 6.62 1.81
CA ASP A 242 -17.12 7.18 2.96
C ASP A 242 -16.60 6.61 4.29
N ILE A 243 -16.48 5.27 4.38
CA ILE A 243 -15.96 4.58 5.57
C ILE A 243 -14.52 5.06 5.89
N ARG A 244 -13.68 5.23 4.87
CA ARG A 244 -12.30 5.67 5.05
C ARG A 244 -12.23 7.13 5.48
N ASN A 245 -12.94 8.02 4.82
CA ASN A 245 -12.99 9.45 5.17
C ASN A 245 -13.56 9.68 6.58
N ALA A 246 -14.49 8.86 7.03
CA ALA A 246 -15.02 8.94 8.39
C ALA A 246 -13.99 8.57 9.48
N LYS A 247 -12.99 7.74 9.14
CA LYS A 247 -12.02 7.16 10.11
C LYS A 247 -10.62 7.69 9.98
N LEU A 248 -10.15 7.98 8.77
CA LEU A 248 -8.76 8.33 8.48
C LEU A 248 -8.60 9.84 8.33
N PRO A 249 -7.54 10.43 8.86
CA PRO A 249 -7.23 11.84 8.61
C PRO A 249 -6.77 12.04 7.16
N ASP A 250 -7.17 13.16 6.59
CA ASP A 250 -6.58 13.66 5.36
C ASP A 250 -5.15 14.12 5.65
N TYR A 251 -4.18 13.53 4.97
CA TYR A 251 -2.77 13.84 5.16
C TYR A 251 -2.39 15.27 4.72
N GLU A 252 -3.21 15.93 3.89
CA GLU A 252 -3.00 17.33 3.51
C GLU A 252 -3.41 18.28 4.64
N VAL A 253 -4.34 17.86 5.51
CA VAL A 253 -4.79 18.62 6.67
C VAL A 253 -3.99 18.26 7.92
N GLU A 254 -3.80 16.97 8.14
CA GLU A 254 -3.07 16.42 9.28
C GLU A 254 -2.08 15.36 8.83
N GLY A 255 -0.80 15.75 8.68
CA GLY A 255 0.25 14.93 8.11
C GLY A 255 0.33 13.55 8.77
N ASN A 256 0.34 12.49 7.95
CA ASN A 256 0.39 11.09 8.39
C ASN A 256 0.87 10.19 7.25
N ALA A 257 1.08 8.90 7.54
CA ALA A 257 1.40 7.88 6.53
C ALA A 257 0.41 6.69 6.58
N GLY A 258 -0.85 6.96 6.86
CA GLY A 258 -1.87 5.92 7.03
C GLY A 258 -1.64 5.09 8.30
N SER A 259 -1.94 3.79 8.23
CA SER A 259 -1.69 2.87 9.35
C SER A 259 -0.20 2.79 9.65
N PHE A 260 0.20 3.21 10.85
CA PHE A 260 1.61 3.25 11.22
C PHE A 260 2.16 1.88 11.64
N PHE A 261 1.31 1.03 12.22
CA PHE A 261 1.71 -0.29 12.71
C PHE A 261 1.03 -1.41 11.92
N MET A 262 1.76 -2.51 11.73
CA MET A 262 1.19 -3.76 11.27
C MET A 262 0.32 -4.40 12.37
N ASN A 263 -0.72 -5.11 11.96
CA ASN A 263 -1.46 -5.97 12.87
C ASN A 263 -0.57 -7.16 13.27
N PRO A 264 -0.29 -7.37 14.56
CA PRO A 264 0.55 -8.48 15.00
C PRO A 264 -0.13 -9.83 14.78
N ILE A 265 0.69 -10.83 14.44
CA ILE A 265 0.26 -12.23 14.30
C ILE A 265 0.85 -12.99 15.48
N VAL A 266 0.00 -13.60 16.30
CA VAL A 266 0.38 -14.33 17.51
C VAL A 266 0.05 -15.82 17.39
N SER A 267 0.66 -16.66 18.26
CA SER A 267 0.32 -18.07 18.36
C SER A 267 -1.08 -18.28 18.98
N LYS A 268 -1.66 -19.45 18.78
CA LYS A 268 -2.94 -19.83 19.41
C LYS A 268 -2.87 -19.78 20.94
N GLU A 269 -1.75 -20.17 21.53
CA GLU A 269 -1.54 -20.16 22.99
C GLU A 269 -1.59 -18.72 23.52
N LYS A 270 -0.85 -17.80 22.85
CA LYS A 270 -0.86 -16.38 23.22
C LYS A 270 -2.25 -15.77 23.02
N PHE A 271 -2.95 -16.14 21.96
CA PHE A 271 -4.33 -15.71 21.74
C PHE A 271 -5.27 -16.21 22.84
N ALA A 272 -5.16 -17.48 23.23
CA ALA A 272 -5.98 -18.07 24.31
C ALA A 272 -5.77 -17.35 25.67
N GLU A 273 -4.51 -17.00 25.99
CA GLU A 273 -4.20 -16.17 27.16
C GLU A 273 -4.88 -14.79 27.09
N LEU A 274 -4.80 -14.14 25.93
CA LEU A 274 -5.34 -12.80 25.76
C LEU A 274 -6.88 -12.78 25.76
N ILE A 275 -7.54 -13.71 25.07
CA ILE A 275 -9.01 -13.73 24.98
C ILE A 275 -9.65 -14.07 26.32
N ALA A 276 -8.96 -14.84 27.19
CA ALA A 276 -9.41 -15.11 28.56
C ALA A 276 -9.41 -13.85 29.43
N LYS A 277 -8.46 -12.94 29.21
CA LYS A 277 -8.38 -11.64 29.92
C LYS A 277 -9.24 -10.56 29.28
N TYR A 278 -9.41 -10.61 27.95
CA TYR A 278 -10.11 -9.60 27.14
C TYR A 278 -11.14 -10.28 26.23
N PRO A 279 -12.28 -10.75 26.75
CA PRO A 279 -13.25 -11.54 25.97
C PRO A 279 -13.82 -10.83 24.74
N ASN A 280 -13.84 -9.49 24.74
CA ASN A 280 -14.34 -8.66 23.64
C ASN A 280 -13.24 -8.24 22.64
N MET A 281 -12.03 -8.81 22.75
CA MET A 281 -10.93 -8.49 21.82
C MET A 281 -11.27 -9.01 20.43
N PRO A 282 -11.30 -8.13 19.41
CA PRO A 282 -11.47 -8.57 18.03
C PRO A 282 -10.22 -9.33 17.55
N TYR A 283 -10.43 -10.27 16.63
CA TYR A 283 -9.36 -11.05 16.04
C TYR A 283 -9.74 -11.56 14.65
N TYR A 284 -8.73 -11.97 13.88
CA TYR A 284 -8.90 -12.54 12.55
C TYR A 284 -8.04 -13.79 12.41
N PRO A 285 -8.49 -14.82 11.66
CA PRO A 285 -7.65 -15.97 11.35
C PRO A 285 -6.42 -15.53 10.53
N ALA A 286 -5.30 -16.20 10.74
CA ALA A 286 -4.09 -16.04 9.96
C ALA A 286 -3.59 -17.43 9.49
N ALA A 287 -2.62 -17.46 8.56
CA ALA A 287 -2.01 -18.69 8.11
C ALA A 287 -1.33 -19.44 9.26
N ASP A 288 -1.03 -20.71 9.05
CA ASP A 288 -0.28 -21.57 9.97
C ASP A 288 -0.88 -21.65 11.38
N ASP A 289 -2.20 -21.73 11.47
CA ASP A 289 -2.90 -21.82 12.75
C ASP A 289 -2.64 -20.64 13.71
N LYS A 290 -2.22 -19.48 13.19
CA LYS A 290 -1.99 -18.26 13.97
C LYS A 290 -3.20 -17.33 13.95
N VAL A 291 -3.15 -16.30 14.79
CA VAL A 291 -4.23 -15.33 14.95
C VAL A 291 -3.67 -13.92 14.77
N LYS A 292 -4.32 -13.13 13.93
CA LYS A 292 -3.99 -11.72 13.71
C LYS A 292 -4.84 -10.84 14.62
N LEU A 293 -4.18 -9.99 15.42
CA LEU A 293 -4.83 -9.07 16.35
C LEU A 293 -4.84 -7.65 15.76
N PRO A 294 -5.95 -6.90 15.88
CA PRO A 294 -5.99 -5.50 15.45
C PRO A 294 -5.11 -4.63 16.35
N ALA A 295 -3.96 -4.16 15.83
CA ALA A 295 -3.06 -3.29 16.58
C ALA A 295 -3.77 -1.99 17.04
N GLY A 296 -4.70 -1.46 16.23
CA GLY A 296 -5.50 -0.30 16.62
C GLY A 296 -6.31 -0.52 17.89
N TRP A 297 -6.86 -1.72 18.11
CA TRP A 297 -7.54 -2.06 19.35
C TRP A 297 -6.56 -2.11 20.53
N LEU A 298 -5.40 -2.75 20.36
CA LEU A 298 -4.37 -2.83 21.42
C LEU A 298 -3.90 -1.44 21.85
N ILE A 299 -3.66 -0.54 20.89
CA ILE A 299 -3.23 0.84 21.12
C ILE A 299 -4.33 1.65 21.81
N ASP A 300 -5.59 1.49 21.38
CA ASP A 300 -6.75 2.14 21.99
C ASP A 300 -6.95 1.69 23.44
N GLN A 301 -6.81 0.39 23.72
CA GLN A 301 -6.88 -0.15 25.09
C GLN A 301 -5.75 0.40 25.98
N CYS A 302 -4.58 0.73 25.44
CA CYS A 302 -3.52 1.45 26.18
C CYS A 302 -3.87 2.93 26.40
N GLY A 303 -5.00 3.39 25.86
CA GLY A 303 -5.50 4.75 26.04
C GLY A 303 -4.77 5.78 25.21
N TRP A 304 -4.12 5.38 24.10
CA TRP A 304 -3.38 6.28 23.22
C TRP A 304 -4.25 7.05 22.22
N LYS A 305 -5.43 6.52 21.88
CA LYS A 305 -6.33 7.16 20.91
C LYS A 305 -6.64 8.61 21.30
N GLY A 306 -6.35 9.55 20.40
CA GLY A 306 -6.50 10.99 20.61
C GLY A 306 -5.42 11.65 21.49
N LYS A 307 -4.43 10.90 22.01
CA LYS A 307 -3.35 11.48 22.82
C LYS A 307 -2.17 11.95 21.99
N THR A 308 -1.41 12.87 22.55
CA THR A 308 -0.20 13.44 21.96
C THR A 308 1.01 13.22 22.85
N LEU A 309 2.19 13.17 22.22
CA LEU A 309 3.50 13.27 22.85
C LEU A 309 4.28 14.35 22.09
N GLY A 310 4.47 15.52 22.71
CA GLY A 310 5.02 16.68 22.01
C GLY A 310 4.08 17.12 20.85
N ARG A 311 4.63 17.24 19.65
CA ARG A 311 3.93 17.65 18.43
C ARG A 311 3.45 16.45 17.57
N ALA A 312 3.75 15.23 17.98
CA ALA A 312 3.21 14.02 17.39
C ALA A 312 2.02 13.51 18.19
N GLY A 313 1.06 12.83 17.55
CA GLY A 313 -0.13 12.30 18.22
C GLY A 313 -0.63 10.99 17.59
N VAL A 314 -1.53 10.34 18.32
CA VAL A 314 -2.36 9.23 17.80
C VAL A 314 -3.70 9.83 17.41
N HIS A 315 -4.16 9.54 16.18
CA HIS A 315 -5.40 10.10 15.66
C HIS A 315 -6.61 9.70 16.53
N ASP A 316 -7.57 10.62 16.70
CA ASP A 316 -8.70 10.46 17.63
C ASP A 316 -9.77 9.47 17.15
N LYS A 317 -9.86 9.18 15.85
CA LYS A 317 -10.81 8.21 15.28
C LYS A 317 -10.17 6.87 14.94
N GLN A 318 -8.85 6.83 14.72
CA GLN A 318 -8.13 5.62 14.31
C GLN A 318 -6.77 5.51 15.03
N ALA A 319 -6.70 4.68 16.05
CA ALA A 319 -5.50 4.53 16.88
C ALA A 319 -4.28 3.94 16.14
N LEU A 320 -4.47 3.34 14.95
CA LEU A 320 -3.35 2.89 14.10
C LEU A 320 -2.60 4.04 13.42
N VAL A 321 -3.18 5.24 13.35
CA VAL A 321 -2.60 6.35 12.60
C VAL A 321 -1.89 7.29 13.55
N LEU A 322 -0.58 7.42 13.37
CA LEU A 322 0.20 8.49 14.00
C LEU A 322 0.14 9.73 13.12
N VAL A 323 0.02 10.89 13.74
CA VAL A 323 -0.21 12.17 13.07
C VAL A 323 0.75 13.24 13.53
N ASN A 324 1.05 14.17 12.61
CA ASN A 324 1.76 15.39 12.86
C ASN A 324 0.76 16.49 13.26
N LYS A 325 0.77 16.89 14.52
CA LYS A 325 -0.14 17.92 15.07
C LYS A 325 0.29 19.36 14.72
N GLY A 326 1.27 19.50 13.84
CA GLY A 326 1.81 20.76 13.38
C GLY A 326 3.28 20.94 13.78
N GLY A 327 4.16 20.90 12.78
CA GLY A 327 5.61 21.11 12.95
C GLY A 327 6.33 20.01 13.73
N ALA A 328 5.78 18.79 13.83
CA ALA A 328 6.49 17.67 14.43
C ALA A 328 7.73 17.31 13.62
N THR A 329 8.78 16.87 14.30
CA THR A 329 9.94 16.24 13.67
C THR A 329 9.74 14.74 13.53
N GLY A 330 10.49 14.09 12.62
CA GLY A 330 10.45 12.64 12.50
C GLY A 330 10.87 11.94 13.80
N GLU A 331 11.83 12.51 14.54
CA GLU A 331 12.25 11.96 15.83
C GLU A 331 11.14 12.01 16.89
N GLU A 332 10.30 13.05 16.91
CA GLU A 332 9.13 13.10 17.81
C GLU A 332 8.12 12.02 17.47
N VAL A 333 7.89 11.75 16.17
CA VAL A 333 7.01 10.65 15.75
C VAL A 333 7.60 9.28 16.14
N VAL A 334 8.92 9.09 15.99
CA VAL A 334 9.61 7.87 16.44
C VAL A 334 9.55 7.71 17.96
N ALA A 335 9.70 8.78 18.72
CA ALA A 335 9.56 8.75 20.18
C ALA A 335 8.15 8.30 20.60
N LEU A 336 7.10 8.85 19.97
CA LEU A 336 5.72 8.42 20.18
C LEU A 336 5.54 6.94 19.79
N CYS A 337 6.06 6.52 18.63
CA CYS A 337 6.00 5.14 18.18
C CYS A 337 6.58 4.17 19.23
N ARG A 338 7.78 4.46 19.74
CA ARG A 338 8.46 3.64 20.76
C ARG A 338 7.66 3.57 22.07
N GLN A 339 7.07 4.68 22.49
CA GLN A 339 6.24 4.70 23.70
C GLN A 339 4.98 3.85 23.52
N VAL A 340 4.30 3.96 22.39
CA VAL A 340 3.13 3.11 22.04
C VAL A 340 3.52 1.63 22.01
N GLN A 341 4.64 1.27 21.37
CA GLN A 341 5.14 -0.09 21.33
C GLN A 341 5.40 -0.65 22.74
N LYS A 342 6.06 0.15 23.60
CA LYS A 342 6.35 -0.22 24.98
C LYS A 342 5.06 -0.48 25.77
N ASP A 343 4.10 0.40 25.71
CA ASP A 343 2.86 0.29 26.48
C ASP A 343 1.99 -0.90 26.02
N VAL A 344 1.99 -1.21 24.72
CA VAL A 344 1.31 -2.41 24.18
C VAL A 344 2.04 -3.68 24.65
N LEU A 345 3.37 -3.70 24.60
CA LEU A 345 4.17 -4.84 25.09
C LEU A 345 3.96 -5.05 26.59
N ASP A 346 4.06 -4.01 27.39
CA ASP A 346 3.90 -4.09 28.86
C ASP A 346 2.51 -4.58 29.25
N ARG A 347 1.45 -4.16 28.53
CA ARG A 347 0.07 -4.51 28.88
C ARG A 347 -0.36 -5.87 28.36
N PHE A 348 0.03 -6.24 27.13
CA PHE A 348 -0.46 -7.43 26.43
C PHE A 348 0.59 -8.51 26.22
N GLY A 349 1.88 -8.19 26.40
CA GLY A 349 2.99 -9.08 26.03
C GLY A 349 2.99 -9.37 24.53
N VAL A 350 2.60 -8.37 23.70
CA VAL A 350 2.54 -8.46 22.24
C VAL A 350 3.38 -7.33 21.66
N GLU A 351 4.31 -7.68 20.81
CA GLU A 351 5.08 -6.70 20.04
C GLU A 351 4.31 -6.23 18.83
N ILE A 352 4.32 -4.91 18.58
CA ILE A 352 3.82 -4.30 17.36
C ILE A 352 4.95 -3.61 16.62
N HIS A 353 4.95 -3.72 15.29
CA HIS A 353 6.04 -3.19 14.46
C HIS A 353 5.51 -2.14 13.49
N PRO A 354 6.30 -1.08 13.19
CA PRO A 354 5.94 -0.12 12.17
C PRO A 354 5.78 -0.77 10.80
N GLU A 355 4.73 -0.38 10.08
CA GLU A 355 4.56 -0.63 8.64
C GLU A 355 5.26 0.46 7.82
N VAL A 356 5.32 1.67 8.38
CA VAL A 356 5.93 2.85 7.78
C VAL A 356 7.45 2.70 7.73
N ASN A 357 8.04 3.08 6.59
CA ASN A 357 9.48 3.10 6.42
C ASN A 357 10.06 4.33 7.12
N ILE A 358 10.84 4.11 8.16
CA ILE A 358 11.56 5.16 8.92
C ILE A 358 12.95 5.29 8.30
N ILE A 359 13.35 6.49 7.90
CA ILE A 359 14.64 6.79 7.26
C ILE A 359 15.35 7.95 7.92
#